data_611f77d3c2d77ba935c5e30b345984e4
#
_entry.id   611f77d3c2d77ba935c5e30b345984e4
#
_cell.length_a   1.000
_cell.length_b   1.000
_cell.length_c   1.000
_cell.angle_alpha   90.00
_cell.angle_beta   90.00
_cell.angle_gamma   90.00
#
_symmetry.space_group_name_H-M   'P 1'
#
loop_
_entity.id
_entity.type
_entity.pdbx_description
1 polymer ?
#
loop_
_entity_poly.entity_id
_entity_poly.type
_entity_poly.pdbx_seq_one_letter_code
_entity_poly.pdbx_strand_id
1 'polypeptide(L)'
;VSFTFLTDKAYSAVANNDNSSVLVENVKLVQGEPLTFRYTANTSDPSMRYKIPNRGVDTDSITVVLQESEENTTQSTYTLASDLYDINSTSNIFFIESDADDTYEVKFGDGVLGRSEKTGNIVILSYNITSGVLGNGARNFTPVSTVGGYSSASVTTISASIGGGDEETNDSIRFNAPRHLEVQ
;
A
#
# COMPACT_ATOMS: atom_id res chain seq x y z
N VAL A 1 -3.49 4.20 24.14
CA VAL A 1 -4.10 4.00 22.82
C VAL A 1 -3.50 2.74 22.24
N SER A 2 -4.32 1.86 21.65
CA SER A 2 -3.87 0.63 20.97
C SER A 2 -3.95 0.87 19.47
N PHE A 3 -2.92 0.41 18.75
CA PHE A 3 -2.86 0.45 17.30
C PHE A 3 -2.75 -0.95 16.74
N THR A 4 -3.25 -1.13 15.52
CA THR A 4 -3.06 -2.36 14.76
C THR A 4 -1.73 -2.28 14.01
N PHE A 5 -0.96 -3.35 14.09
CA PHE A 5 0.28 -3.53 13.33
C PHE A 5 0.18 -4.80 12.49
N LEU A 6 0.68 -4.73 11.29
CA LEU A 6 0.69 -5.81 10.32
C LEU A 6 2.13 -6.18 9.98
N THR A 7 2.36 -7.41 9.59
CA THR A 7 3.64 -7.79 8.98
C THR A 7 3.69 -7.28 7.54
N ASP A 8 4.81 -6.73 7.11
CA ASP A 8 5.02 -6.20 5.77
C ASP A 8 5.02 -7.29 4.67
N LYS A 9 5.33 -8.53 5.06
CA LYS A 9 5.42 -9.68 4.16
C LYS A 9 5.31 -11.00 4.93
N ALA A 10 5.32 -12.12 4.21
CA ALA A 10 5.47 -13.43 4.81
C ALA A 10 6.93 -13.66 5.27
N TYR A 11 7.08 -14.29 6.43
CA TYR A 11 8.37 -14.64 7.02
C TYR A 11 8.53 -16.14 7.15
N SER A 12 9.74 -16.62 6.95
CA SER A 12 10.07 -18.03 7.17
C SER A 12 10.20 -18.32 8.65
N ALA A 13 9.65 -19.43 9.07
CA ALA A 13 9.71 -19.92 10.43
C ALA A 13 10.76 -21.04 10.55
N VAL A 14 11.53 -21.03 11.63
CA VAL A 14 12.51 -22.07 11.92
C VAL A 14 12.09 -22.79 13.20
N ALA A 15 11.90 -24.11 13.10
CA ALA A 15 11.63 -24.94 14.27
C ALA A 15 12.91 -25.11 15.09
N ASN A 16 12.77 -25.12 16.42
CA ASN A 16 13.88 -25.48 17.29
C ASN A 16 14.21 -26.99 17.17
N ASN A 17 15.32 -27.42 17.75
CA ASN A 17 15.84 -28.78 17.60
C ASN A 17 14.89 -29.89 18.12
N ASP A 18 14.01 -29.60 19.04
CA ASP A 18 13.04 -30.52 19.61
C ASP A 18 11.61 -30.36 19.02
N ASN A 19 11.44 -29.48 18.03
CA ASN A 19 10.17 -29.13 17.40
C ASN A 19 9.09 -28.64 18.38
N SER A 20 9.47 -28.19 19.57
CA SER A 20 8.53 -27.69 20.59
C SER A 20 8.12 -26.23 20.36
N SER A 21 8.93 -25.47 19.62
CA SER A 21 8.68 -24.06 19.31
C SER A 21 9.18 -23.68 17.92
N VAL A 22 8.62 -22.60 17.41
CA VAL A 22 9.01 -22.02 16.12
C VAL A 22 9.44 -20.59 16.36
N LEU A 23 10.59 -20.24 15.83
CA LEU A 23 11.15 -18.90 15.90
C LEU A 23 11.00 -18.19 14.54
N VAL A 24 10.56 -16.95 14.59
CA VAL A 24 10.54 -16.05 13.44
C VAL A 24 11.28 -14.77 13.84
N GLU A 25 12.39 -14.49 13.18
CA GLU A 25 13.25 -13.37 13.53
C GLU A 25 13.12 -12.20 12.56
N ASN A 26 13.45 -11.01 13.05
CA ASN A 26 13.53 -9.78 12.25
C ASN A 26 12.23 -9.45 11.51
N VAL A 27 11.10 -9.72 12.15
CA VAL A 27 9.77 -9.37 11.61
C VAL A 27 9.62 -7.86 11.63
N LYS A 28 9.38 -7.26 10.47
CA LYS A 28 9.01 -5.85 10.35
C LYS A 28 7.50 -5.72 10.53
N LEU A 29 7.09 -4.88 11.46
CA LEU A 29 5.69 -4.53 11.69
C LEU A 29 5.46 -3.11 11.17
N VAL A 30 4.37 -2.95 10.43
CA VAL A 30 3.90 -1.66 9.91
C VAL A 30 2.57 -1.34 10.58
N GLN A 31 2.43 -0.12 11.11
CA GLN A 31 1.16 0.32 11.68
C GLN A 31 0.19 0.64 10.55
N GLY A 32 -1.03 0.11 10.64
CA GLY A 32 -2.07 0.43 9.68
C GLY A 32 -3.27 -0.50 9.75
N GLU A 33 -4.32 -0.06 9.08
CA GLU A 33 -5.53 -0.84 8.83
C GLU A 33 -5.62 -1.10 7.32
N PRO A 34 -5.59 -2.37 6.88
CA PRO A 34 -5.65 -2.69 5.45
C PRO A 34 -7.08 -2.55 4.95
N LEU A 35 -7.23 -1.83 3.85
CA LEU A 35 -8.49 -1.69 3.13
C LEU A 35 -8.33 -2.14 1.68
N THR A 36 -9.43 -2.62 1.11
CA THR A 36 -9.48 -3.01 -0.30
C THR A 36 -10.78 -2.52 -0.92
N PHE A 37 -10.66 -1.82 -2.05
CA PHE A 37 -11.78 -1.35 -2.86
C PHE A 37 -11.73 -2.00 -4.24
N ARG A 38 -12.92 -2.20 -4.81
CA ARG A 38 -13.09 -2.77 -6.16
C ARG A 38 -13.92 -1.81 -7.01
N TYR A 39 -13.43 -1.55 -8.21
CA TYR A 39 -14.12 -0.73 -9.21
C TYR A 39 -14.27 -1.53 -10.50
N THR A 40 -15.42 -1.44 -11.13
CA THR A 40 -15.59 -1.93 -12.50
C THR A 40 -15.28 -0.79 -13.47
N ALA A 41 -14.28 -0.97 -14.30
CA ALA A 41 -13.84 0.04 -15.25
C ALA A 41 -14.90 0.26 -16.34
N ASN A 42 -15.16 1.53 -16.63
CA ASN A 42 -15.99 1.96 -17.74
C ASN A 42 -15.27 3.07 -18.51
N THR A 43 -14.50 2.71 -19.51
CA THR A 43 -13.70 3.66 -20.29
C THR A 43 -14.55 4.57 -21.20
N SER A 44 -15.86 4.30 -21.33
CA SER A 44 -16.80 5.18 -22.04
C SER A 44 -17.31 6.32 -21.17
N ASP A 45 -17.10 6.26 -19.84
CA ASP A 45 -17.47 7.31 -18.91
C ASP A 45 -16.26 8.22 -18.62
N PRO A 46 -16.23 9.46 -19.16
CA PRO A 46 -15.11 10.36 -18.94
C PRO A 46 -15.01 10.86 -17.49
N SER A 47 -16.03 10.62 -16.67
CA SER A 47 -16.05 10.97 -15.25
C SER A 47 -15.55 9.83 -14.35
N MET A 48 -15.25 8.64 -14.91
CA MET A 48 -14.75 7.50 -14.13
C MET A 48 -13.46 7.87 -13.43
N ARG A 49 -13.42 7.63 -12.13
CA ARG A 49 -12.26 7.86 -11.27
C ARG A 49 -12.10 6.70 -10.29
N TYR A 50 -10.86 6.29 -10.08
CA TYR A 50 -10.51 5.26 -9.09
C TYR A 50 -10.03 5.94 -7.81
N LYS A 51 -10.99 6.49 -7.06
CA LYS A 51 -10.70 7.27 -5.86
C LYS A 51 -10.32 6.39 -4.68
N ILE A 52 -9.39 6.87 -3.88
CA ILE A 52 -9.08 6.36 -2.56
C ILE A 52 -9.80 7.27 -1.57
N PRO A 53 -10.95 6.87 -1.01
CA PRO A 53 -11.86 7.79 -0.31
C PRO A 53 -11.41 8.13 1.11
N ASN A 54 -10.31 7.55 1.58
CA ASN A 54 -9.83 7.70 2.94
C ASN A 54 -8.70 8.73 3.02
N ARG A 55 -8.62 9.42 4.16
CA ARG A 55 -7.46 10.21 4.56
C ARG A 55 -6.47 9.35 5.34
N GLY A 56 -5.25 9.82 5.51
CA GLY A 56 -4.21 9.08 6.24
C GLY A 56 -3.73 7.82 5.52
N VAL A 57 -3.85 7.78 4.21
CA VAL A 57 -3.38 6.68 3.37
C VAL A 57 -1.86 6.67 3.34
N ASP A 58 -1.28 5.53 3.62
CA ASP A 58 0.13 5.27 3.33
C ASP A 58 0.30 4.99 1.84
N THR A 59 0.77 5.98 1.09
CA THR A 59 0.91 5.90 -0.37
C THR A 59 1.90 4.83 -0.82
N ASP A 60 2.89 4.49 0.00
CA ASP A 60 3.84 3.42 -0.28
C ASP A 60 3.21 2.03 -0.15
N SER A 61 2.09 1.93 0.57
CA SER A 61 1.36 0.68 0.74
C SER A 61 0.36 0.39 -0.39
N ILE A 62 0.12 1.35 -1.29
CA ILE A 62 -0.87 1.21 -2.35
C ILE A 62 -0.44 0.11 -3.33
N THR A 63 -1.31 -0.86 -3.49
CA THR A 63 -1.19 -1.91 -4.50
C THR A 63 -2.38 -1.87 -5.43
N VAL A 64 -2.11 -1.98 -6.73
CA VAL A 64 -3.11 -1.96 -7.78
C VAL A 64 -3.06 -3.26 -8.56
N VAL A 65 -4.18 -3.95 -8.61
CA VAL A 65 -4.34 -5.18 -9.38
C VAL A 65 -5.49 -5.00 -10.35
N LEU A 66 -5.26 -5.29 -11.60
CA LEU A 66 -6.28 -5.32 -12.64
C LEU A 66 -6.68 -6.76 -12.93
N GLN A 67 -7.93 -7.11 -12.71
CA GLN A 67 -8.53 -8.37 -13.11
C GLN A 67 -9.25 -8.19 -14.44
N GLU A 68 -9.15 -9.16 -15.34
CA GLU A 68 -9.65 -9.06 -16.72
C GLU A 68 -11.17 -8.81 -16.79
N SER A 69 -11.98 -9.52 -16.01
CA SER A 69 -13.43 -9.30 -15.88
C SER A 69 -13.97 -9.99 -14.64
N GLU A 70 -15.28 -9.91 -14.42
CA GLU A 70 -15.95 -10.65 -13.35
C GLU A 70 -15.88 -12.17 -13.59
N GLU A 71 -15.99 -12.63 -14.84
CA GLU A 71 -15.91 -14.05 -15.19
C GLU A 71 -14.46 -14.53 -15.39
N ASN A 72 -13.58 -13.65 -15.84
CA ASN A 72 -12.15 -13.98 -16.02
C ASN A 72 -11.32 -13.37 -14.89
N THR A 73 -10.96 -14.22 -13.92
CA THR A 73 -10.20 -13.82 -12.73
C THR A 73 -8.68 -13.69 -12.95
N THR A 74 -8.21 -13.76 -14.19
CA THR A 74 -6.81 -13.49 -14.50
C THR A 74 -6.44 -12.07 -14.05
N GLN A 75 -5.36 -11.96 -13.28
CA GLN A 75 -4.94 -10.72 -12.65
C GLN A 75 -3.57 -10.28 -13.15
N SER A 76 -3.39 -8.97 -13.27
CA SER A 76 -2.11 -8.32 -13.54
C SER A 76 -1.83 -7.29 -12.44
N THR A 77 -0.68 -7.37 -11.80
CA THR A 77 -0.24 -6.37 -10.84
C THR A 77 0.36 -5.19 -11.59
N TYR A 78 0.00 -3.99 -11.14
CA TYR A 78 0.52 -2.73 -11.64
C TYR A 78 1.47 -2.13 -10.61
N THR A 79 2.49 -1.43 -11.07
CA THR A 79 3.50 -0.75 -10.23
C THR A 79 3.36 0.76 -10.33
N LEU A 80 3.64 1.47 -9.25
CA LEU A 80 3.67 2.93 -9.25
C LEU A 80 4.76 3.41 -10.23
N ALA A 81 4.39 4.32 -11.13
CA ALA A 81 5.33 4.94 -12.04
C ALA A 81 6.21 5.94 -11.26
N SER A 82 7.43 5.53 -10.91
CA SER A 82 8.43 6.36 -10.24
C SER A 82 9.42 6.97 -11.22
N ASP A 83 9.59 6.37 -12.38
CA ASP A 83 10.48 6.80 -13.45
C ASP A 83 9.76 6.63 -14.79
N LEU A 84 9.88 7.61 -15.66
CA LEU A 84 9.27 7.59 -17.00
C LEU A 84 10.18 7.01 -18.08
N TYR A 85 11.44 6.70 -17.76
CA TYR A 85 12.34 6.00 -18.66
C TYR A 85 11.88 4.53 -18.81
N ASP A 86 11.98 3.96 -19.98
CA ASP A 86 11.61 2.58 -20.28
C ASP A 86 10.11 2.22 -20.18
N ILE A 87 9.23 3.21 -19.94
CA ILE A 87 7.79 3.00 -19.99
C ILE A 87 7.32 2.97 -21.44
N ASN A 88 6.53 1.95 -21.77
CA ASN A 88 5.91 1.78 -23.08
C ASN A 88 4.42 1.42 -22.95
N SER A 89 3.74 1.30 -24.08
CA SER A 89 2.30 1.04 -24.14
C SER A 89 1.82 -0.26 -23.47
N THR A 90 2.75 -1.19 -23.14
CA THR A 90 2.43 -2.47 -22.50
C THR A 90 2.85 -2.54 -21.04
N SER A 91 3.51 -1.50 -20.53
CA SER A 91 3.95 -1.44 -19.13
C SER A 91 2.77 -1.36 -18.18
N ASN A 92 2.68 -2.29 -17.23
CA ASN A 92 1.65 -2.30 -16.20
C ASN A 92 2.02 -1.30 -15.10
N ILE A 93 1.68 -0.04 -15.30
CA ILE A 93 1.96 1.05 -14.37
C ILE A 93 0.69 1.83 -14.03
N PHE A 94 0.72 2.46 -12.87
CA PHE A 94 -0.29 3.42 -12.44
C PHE A 94 0.37 4.68 -11.89
N PHE A 95 -0.40 5.74 -11.85
CA PHE A 95 -0.04 7.03 -11.27
C PHE A 95 -0.95 7.31 -10.07
N ILE A 96 -0.44 8.06 -9.10
CA ILE A 96 -1.24 8.58 -7.98
C ILE A 96 -1.29 10.09 -8.13
N GLU A 97 -2.50 10.63 -8.07
CA GLU A 97 -2.72 12.07 -8.06
C GLU A 97 -3.49 12.46 -6.79
N SER A 98 -3.16 13.63 -6.24
CA SER A 98 -3.98 14.22 -5.17
C SER A 98 -5.29 14.71 -5.75
N ASP A 99 -6.39 14.38 -5.06
CA ASP A 99 -7.71 14.96 -5.32
C ASP A 99 -7.98 16.10 -4.33
N ALA A 100 -9.06 16.85 -4.56
CA ALA A 100 -9.58 17.75 -3.57
C ALA A 100 -9.89 16.99 -2.27
N ASP A 101 -9.86 17.63 -1.13
CA ASP A 101 -10.18 17.03 0.17
C ASP A 101 -9.11 16.09 0.77
N ASP A 102 -7.85 16.23 0.38
CA ASP A 102 -6.71 15.44 0.86
C ASP A 102 -6.89 13.92 0.66
N THR A 103 -7.47 13.55 -0.46
CA THR A 103 -7.63 12.17 -0.92
C THR A 103 -6.79 11.93 -2.16
N TYR A 104 -6.72 10.68 -2.60
CA TYR A 104 -5.95 10.29 -3.78
C TYR A 104 -6.83 9.64 -4.83
N GLU A 105 -6.42 9.74 -6.08
CA GLU A 105 -6.96 8.93 -7.16
C GLU A 105 -5.85 8.18 -7.89
N VAL A 106 -6.17 6.97 -8.32
CA VAL A 106 -5.30 6.15 -9.16
C VAL A 106 -5.68 6.37 -10.61
N LYS A 107 -4.68 6.56 -11.47
CA LYS A 107 -4.81 6.65 -12.92
C LYS A 107 -3.96 5.60 -13.60
N PHE A 108 -4.47 5.03 -14.66
CA PHE A 108 -3.72 4.12 -15.53
C PHE A 108 -3.06 4.87 -16.68
N GLY A 109 -2.20 4.17 -17.40
CA GLY A 109 -1.64 4.68 -18.65
C GLY A 109 -2.72 4.90 -19.73
N ASP A 110 -2.38 5.65 -20.75
CA ASP A 110 -3.27 6.01 -21.88
C ASP A 110 -3.10 5.06 -23.09
N GLY A 111 -2.29 4.00 -22.96
CA GLY A 111 -1.95 3.11 -24.06
C GLY A 111 -0.75 3.56 -24.90
N VAL A 112 -0.19 4.73 -24.59
CA VAL A 112 1.10 5.22 -25.11
C VAL A 112 2.13 5.18 -23.98
N LEU A 113 1.83 5.82 -22.88
CA LEU A 113 2.63 5.82 -21.65
C LEU A 113 1.95 4.92 -20.62
N GLY A 114 2.27 3.62 -20.68
CA GLY A 114 1.65 2.60 -19.84
C GLY A 114 0.39 1.99 -20.48
N ARG A 115 0.07 0.80 -20.01
CA ARG A 115 -1.11 0.05 -20.44
C ARG A 115 -2.37 0.68 -19.85
N SER A 116 -3.37 0.96 -20.68
CA SER A 116 -4.69 1.41 -20.26
C SER A 116 -5.56 0.24 -19.80
N GLU A 117 -6.52 0.54 -18.95
CA GLU A 117 -7.62 -0.37 -18.62
C GLU A 117 -8.62 -0.47 -19.78
N LYS A 118 -9.52 -1.45 -19.69
CA LYS A 118 -10.62 -1.65 -20.63
C LYS A 118 -11.95 -1.70 -19.88
N THR A 119 -13.01 -1.30 -20.53
CA THR A 119 -14.37 -1.45 -19.99
C THR A 119 -14.61 -2.92 -19.60
N GLY A 120 -15.09 -3.13 -18.37
CA GLY A 120 -15.32 -4.45 -17.80
C GLY A 120 -14.15 -5.01 -16.97
N ASN A 121 -12.97 -4.39 -17.01
CA ASN A 121 -11.91 -4.75 -16.07
C ASN A 121 -12.34 -4.45 -14.63
N ILE A 122 -11.86 -5.25 -13.68
CA ILE A 122 -12.05 -4.99 -12.26
C ILE A 122 -10.73 -4.45 -11.70
N VAL A 123 -10.76 -3.21 -11.24
CA VAL A 123 -9.65 -2.54 -10.58
C VAL A 123 -9.75 -2.81 -9.08
N ILE A 124 -8.73 -3.45 -8.52
CA ILE A 124 -8.63 -3.78 -7.10
C ILE A 124 -7.54 -2.91 -6.50
N LEU A 125 -7.93 -2.00 -5.61
CA LEU A 125 -7.04 -1.10 -4.89
C LEU A 125 -6.93 -1.58 -3.45
N SER A 126 -5.73 -1.92 -2.99
CA SER A 126 -5.47 -2.26 -1.59
C SER A 126 -4.42 -1.31 -1.03
N TYR A 127 -4.64 -0.82 0.18
CA TYR A 127 -3.77 0.14 0.86
C TYR A 127 -3.99 0.11 2.37
N ASN A 128 -3.09 0.71 3.13
CA ASN A 128 -3.20 0.86 4.56
C ASN A 128 -3.58 2.30 4.94
N ILE A 129 -4.46 2.44 5.92
CA ILE A 129 -4.66 3.71 6.62
C ILE A 129 -3.79 3.70 7.86
N THR A 130 -3.02 4.75 8.05
CA THR A 130 -2.12 4.91 9.18
C THR A 130 -2.58 5.99 10.16
N SER A 131 -2.03 5.95 11.36
CA SER A 131 -2.27 6.97 12.39
C SER A 131 -1.14 8.01 12.45
N GLY A 132 -0.28 8.06 11.42
CA GLY A 132 0.82 9.00 11.32
C GLY A 132 1.72 8.98 12.56
N VAL A 133 2.04 10.17 13.08
CA VAL A 133 2.89 10.34 14.27
C VAL A 133 2.40 9.58 15.49
N LEU A 134 1.08 9.40 15.65
CA LEU A 134 0.50 8.73 16.80
C LEU A 134 0.89 7.26 16.91
N GLY A 135 1.27 6.62 15.81
CA GLY A 135 1.76 5.24 15.77
C GLY A 135 3.20 5.07 16.27
N ASN A 136 3.94 6.16 16.48
CA ASN A 136 5.34 6.11 16.90
C ASN A 136 5.48 5.73 18.39
N GLY A 137 6.60 5.10 18.72
CA GLY A 137 6.97 4.78 20.10
C GLY A 137 6.35 3.49 20.64
N ALA A 138 5.58 2.74 19.87
CA ALA A 138 5.05 1.45 20.30
C ALA A 138 6.21 0.46 20.53
N ARG A 139 6.18 -0.22 21.70
CA ARG A 139 7.23 -1.18 22.13
C ARG A 139 6.66 -2.52 22.56
N ASN A 140 5.37 -2.58 22.89
CA ASN A 140 4.72 -3.78 23.37
C ASN A 140 3.71 -4.24 22.33
N PHE A 141 3.91 -5.41 21.79
CA PHE A 141 3.05 -5.99 20.76
C PHE A 141 2.44 -7.31 21.28
N THR A 142 1.17 -7.48 21.02
CA THR A 142 0.44 -8.69 21.39
C THR A 142 -0.27 -9.23 20.15
N PRO A 143 -0.10 -10.50 19.80
CA PRO A 143 -0.85 -11.11 18.70
C PRO A 143 -2.35 -11.07 19.00
N VAL A 144 -3.14 -10.61 18.03
CA VAL A 144 -4.62 -10.58 18.15
C VAL A 144 -5.28 -11.77 17.46
N SER A 145 -4.49 -12.57 16.73
CA SER A 145 -4.93 -13.79 16.05
C SER A 145 -3.85 -14.87 16.13
N THR A 146 -4.17 -16.06 15.68
CA THR A 146 -3.18 -17.13 15.59
C THR A 146 -2.08 -16.78 14.59
N VAL A 147 -0.84 -17.07 14.92
CA VAL A 147 0.31 -16.89 14.04
C VAL A 147 0.73 -18.27 13.53
N GLY A 148 0.61 -18.49 12.22
CA GLY A 148 0.92 -19.80 11.62
C GLY A 148 0.11 -20.98 12.17
N GLY A 149 -1.11 -20.73 12.67
CA GLY A 149 -1.97 -21.73 13.31
C GLY A 149 -1.74 -21.90 14.82
N TYR A 150 -0.71 -21.25 15.40
CA TYR A 150 -0.42 -21.32 16.85
C TYR A 150 -1.15 -20.21 17.60
N SER A 151 -1.82 -20.56 18.70
CA SER A 151 -2.57 -19.62 19.55
C SER A 151 -1.70 -18.97 20.63
N SER A 152 -0.55 -19.53 20.94
CA SER A 152 0.40 -18.99 21.91
C SER A 152 1.66 -18.48 21.22
N ALA A 153 1.66 -17.20 20.86
CA ALA A 153 2.84 -16.52 20.35
C ALA A 153 3.29 -15.43 21.33
N SER A 154 4.58 -15.31 21.56
CA SER A 154 5.20 -14.22 22.30
C SER A 154 6.00 -13.34 21.34
N VAL A 155 5.98 -12.04 21.57
CA VAL A 155 6.71 -11.08 20.76
C VAL A 155 7.77 -10.41 21.59
N THR A 156 9.02 -10.45 21.10
CA THR A 156 10.13 -9.70 21.68
C THR A 156 10.45 -8.54 20.75
N THR A 157 10.29 -7.31 21.25
CA THR A 157 10.51 -6.10 20.47
C THR A 157 12.00 -5.77 20.40
N ILE A 158 12.52 -5.60 19.20
CA ILE A 158 13.90 -5.19 18.93
C ILE A 158 14.01 -3.65 18.97
N SER A 159 13.05 -2.96 18.37
CA SER A 159 13.02 -1.49 18.33
C SER A 159 11.59 -0.97 18.45
N ALA A 160 11.45 0.26 18.96
CA ALA A 160 10.16 0.93 18.94
C ALA A 160 9.72 1.25 17.51
N SER A 161 8.40 1.40 17.31
CA SER A 161 7.88 1.93 16.04
C SER A 161 8.36 3.37 15.80
N ILE A 162 8.78 3.65 14.59
CA ILE A 162 9.27 4.96 14.13
C ILE A 162 8.81 5.19 12.70
N GLY A 163 8.94 6.42 12.20
CA GLY A 163 8.69 6.75 10.80
C GLY A 163 7.26 7.23 10.50
N GLY A 164 6.36 7.21 11.49
CA GLY A 164 5.08 7.88 11.32
C GLY A 164 5.29 9.39 11.21
N GLY A 165 4.74 10.00 10.19
CA GLY A 165 4.73 11.45 9.95
C GLY A 165 3.29 11.95 9.82
N ASP A 166 3.10 13.23 10.05
CA ASP A 166 1.87 13.91 9.68
C ASP A 166 1.92 14.25 8.19
N GLU A 167 0.78 14.47 7.60
CA GLU A 167 0.66 14.94 6.24
C GLU A 167 1.43 16.26 6.04
N GLU A 168 2.18 16.34 4.95
CA GLU A 168 2.98 17.53 4.67
C GLU A 168 2.06 18.73 4.38
N THR A 169 2.31 19.83 5.06
CA THR A 169 1.52 21.05 4.86
C THR A 169 1.76 21.66 3.48
N ASN A 170 0.76 22.34 2.92
CA ASN A 170 0.87 23.03 1.62
C ASN A 170 2.05 24.03 1.58
N ASP A 171 2.39 24.66 2.68
CA ASP A 171 3.53 25.59 2.76
C ASP A 171 4.86 24.84 2.73
N SER A 172 4.94 23.67 3.37
CA SER A 172 6.10 22.79 3.28
C SER A 172 6.31 22.27 1.85
N ILE A 173 5.24 21.82 1.22
CA ILE A 173 5.26 21.36 -0.18
C ILE A 173 5.77 22.46 -1.10
N ARG A 174 5.23 23.68 -0.99
CA ARG A 174 5.68 24.83 -1.79
C ARG A 174 7.14 25.20 -1.58
N PHE A 175 7.63 25.02 -0.36
CA PHE A 175 9.03 25.31 -0.02
C PHE A 175 9.98 24.22 -0.54
N ASN A 176 9.57 22.95 -0.50
CA ASN A 176 10.42 21.81 -0.83
C ASN A 176 10.35 21.42 -2.32
N ALA A 177 9.22 21.63 -3.01
CA ALA A 177 9.03 21.25 -4.40
C ALA A 177 10.15 21.76 -5.35
N PRO A 178 10.62 23.02 -5.29
CA PRO A 178 11.72 23.48 -6.14
C PRO A 178 13.03 22.74 -5.90
N ARG A 179 13.30 22.32 -4.66
CA ARG A 179 14.53 21.62 -4.29
C ARG A 179 14.60 20.20 -4.83
N HIS A 180 13.47 19.53 -4.98
CA HIS A 180 13.40 18.20 -5.59
C HIS A 180 13.67 18.24 -7.10
N LEU A 181 13.39 19.35 -7.76
CA LEU A 181 13.68 19.56 -9.18
C LEU A 181 15.16 19.88 -9.46
N GLU A 182 15.91 20.40 -8.46
CA GLU A 182 17.33 20.75 -8.61
C GLU A 182 18.29 19.55 -8.46
N VAL A 183 17.79 18.39 -8.03
CA VAL A 183 18.60 17.18 -7.73
C VAL A 183 18.50 16.10 -8.80
N GLN A 184 17.78 16.36 -9.91
CA GLN A 184 17.66 15.43 -11.06
C GLN A 184 18.62 15.77 -12.19
#